data_49571ba613f55dfd53938a1615fb7ba8
#
_entry.id   49571ba613f55dfd53938a1615fb7ba8
#
_cell.length_a   1.000
_cell.length_b   1.000
_cell.length_c   1.000
_cell.angle_alpha   90.00
_cell.angle_beta   90.00
_cell.angle_gamma   90.00
#
_symmetry.space_group_name_H-M   'P 1'
#
loop_
_entity.id
_entity.type
_entity.pdbx_description
1 polymer ?
#
loop_
_entity_poly.entity_id
_entity_poly.type
_entity_poly.pdbx_seq_one_letter_code
_entity_poly.pdbx_strand_id
1 'polypeptide(L)'
;MTDTTNDVGELPPVADSPETPVGMDRRTFMMRHAAIGAAAAMTGTTWSPEARAQQAATEAVAQRAAKEAAKDGAGLKMSGILSPELDVVKKSKGPVMILADEFYKVGPGPSSSHTIGPMRITYDFYQRCTKLPPDQLAQATGLKVHLFGSLSATGKGHGTERASLAGLVGKEPATVDPLFLDEMIAKPQQTYPVQLGGKTINLSLADVIYDAPKGDFPHANTMTCKVMAGDKVLFEQEYYSVGGGFIEWKGYEPPKKGQPKYPYATMKELRQHAEKNNLSIADVIMANEIAVSGKSKEEINAFLDKIAGAMLATVRSGLAIKDDVLPGPIKLHSKAATVWARAQDEKYESDRAITLVAACALAASEENARGHLVITAPTGGSAGVMPSIVFALTESKRKVPPEKIREGLLAALAIGYLCKHNATLAAAEGGCQSEIGVASGMAAAMIAQAMDSSPQVIENAAESALEHHLGMTCDPVAGYVQVPCIERCAFGAVKAWTAFMIATNEIASRHRVDLDTTIQTLADTGRDMNAKYKETSEAGLAQNLVLC
;
A
#
# COMPACT_ATOMS: atom_id res chain seq x y z
N MET A 1 -35.36 54.36 7.72
CA MET A 1 -34.58 55.16 6.75
C MET A 1 -33.35 55.69 7.45
N THR A 2 -32.25 55.01 7.41
CA THR A 2 -30.88 55.54 7.63
C THR A 2 -29.95 54.65 6.82
N ASP A 3 -29.48 55.30 5.77
CA ASP A 3 -28.55 54.79 4.81
C ASP A 3 -27.14 54.82 5.46
N THR A 4 -26.46 53.66 5.54
CA THR A 4 -25.06 53.61 5.95
C THR A 4 -24.26 53.09 4.76
N THR A 5 -23.74 54.05 3.98
CA THR A 5 -22.72 53.84 2.95
C THR A 5 -21.44 53.33 3.61
N ASN A 6 -20.99 52.12 3.24
CA ASN A 6 -19.68 51.60 3.61
C ASN A 6 -18.58 52.38 2.90
N ASP A 7 -17.80 53.10 3.70
CA ASP A 7 -16.54 53.75 3.30
C ASP A 7 -15.49 52.63 3.10
N VAL A 8 -15.16 52.32 1.85
CA VAL A 8 -14.07 51.42 1.49
C VAL A 8 -12.82 52.26 1.38
N GLY A 9 -12.05 52.31 2.47
CA GLY A 9 -10.77 53.05 2.52
C GLY A 9 -9.85 52.61 1.38
N GLU A 10 -9.29 53.58 0.68
CA GLU A 10 -8.26 53.39 -0.36
C GLU A 10 -7.05 52.65 0.21
N LEU A 11 -6.62 51.60 -0.45
CA LEU A 11 -5.40 50.86 -0.14
C LEU A 11 -4.19 51.80 -0.41
N PRO A 12 -3.18 51.79 0.47
CA PRO A 12 -1.98 52.60 0.24
C PRO A 12 -1.23 52.15 -1.03
N PRO A 13 -0.49 53.05 -1.69
CA PRO A 13 0.23 52.73 -2.92
C PRO A 13 1.24 51.60 -2.69
N VAL A 14 1.24 50.63 -3.59
CA VAL A 14 2.15 49.47 -3.58
C VAL A 14 3.57 49.99 -3.75
N ALA A 15 4.43 49.75 -2.76
CA ALA A 15 5.85 50.03 -2.85
C ALA A 15 6.49 49.31 -4.05
N ASP A 16 7.47 49.92 -4.70
CA ASP A 16 8.18 49.39 -5.86
C ASP A 16 8.54 47.90 -5.68
N SER A 17 8.22 47.11 -6.67
CA SER A 17 8.45 45.66 -6.66
C SER A 17 9.96 45.39 -6.60
N PRO A 18 10.45 44.52 -5.69
CA PRO A 18 11.87 44.21 -5.61
C PRO A 18 12.37 43.54 -6.89
N GLU A 19 13.58 43.94 -7.33
CA GLU A 19 14.21 43.38 -8.53
C GLU A 19 14.45 41.88 -8.40
N THR A 20 14.18 41.12 -9.47
CA THR A 20 14.36 39.66 -9.51
C THR A 20 15.85 39.34 -9.51
N PRO A 21 16.36 38.49 -8.59
CA PRO A 21 17.78 38.09 -8.59
C PRO A 21 18.17 37.36 -9.88
N VAL A 22 19.40 37.60 -10.33
CA VAL A 22 19.94 36.97 -11.56
C VAL A 22 19.90 35.44 -11.46
N GLY A 23 19.22 34.80 -12.39
CA GLY A 23 19.10 33.32 -12.46
C GLY A 23 17.81 32.72 -11.90
N MET A 24 16.87 33.53 -11.44
CA MET A 24 15.55 33.06 -10.98
C MET A 24 14.45 33.55 -11.94
N ASP A 25 13.57 32.61 -12.38
CA ASP A 25 12.43 33.07 -13.18
C ASP A 25 11.41 33.88 -12.36
N ARG A 26 10.73 34.81 -13.04
CA ARG A 26 9.83 35.78 -12.40
C ARG A 26 8.67 35.12 -11.64
N ARG A 27 8.20 33.94 -12.09
CA ARG A 27 7.08 33.21 -11.47
C ARG A 27 7.50 32.58 -10.15
N THR A 28 8.68 31.97 -10.10
CA THR A 28 9.28 31.39 -8.88
C THR A 28 9.59 32.46 -7.86
N PHE A 29 10.08 33.66 -8.30
CA PHE A 29 10.32 34.79 -7.44
C PHE A 29 9.02 35.32 -6.81
N MET A 30 7.96 35.51 -7.61
CA MET A 30 6.67 35.99 -7.13
C MET A 30 5.98 35.00 -6.18
N MET A 31 6.03 33.69 -6.46
CA MET A 31 5.46 32.69 -5.57
C MET A 31 6.17 32.60 -4.22
N ARG A 32 7.49 32.73 -4.18
CA ARG A 32 8.25 32.79 -2.91
C ARG A 32 7.88 34.00 -2.06
N HIS A 33 7.77 35.16 -2.66
CA HIS A 33 7.39 36.40 -1.92
C HIS A 33 5.94 36.34 -1.43
N ALA A 34 5.03 35.76 -2.19
CA ALA A 34 3.64 35.56 -1.76
C ALA A 34 3.56 34.58 -0.57
N ALA A 35 4.35 33.51 -0.57
CA ALA A 35 4.40 32.53 0.54
C ALA A 35 4.99 33.14 1.82
N ILE A 36 6.05 33.96 1.70
CA ILE A 36 6.68 34.69 2.83
C ILE A 36 5.73 35.75 3.39
N GLY A 37 5.03 36.48 2.52
CA GLY A 37 4.03 37.48 2.92
C GLY A 37 2.84 36.83 3.64
N ALA A 38 2.35 35.69 3.19
CA ALA A 38 1.27 34.95 3.83
C ALA A 38 1.68 34.38 5.21
N ALA A 39 2.91 33.89 5.35
CA ALA A 39 3.43 33.40 6.63
C ALA A 39 3.62 34.57 7.64
N ALA A 40 4.11 35.73 7.21
CA ALA A 40 4.27 36.92 8.06
C ALA A 40 2.90 37.47 8.51
N ALA A 41 1.89 37.44 7.64
CA ALA A 41 0.53 37.88 7.96
C ALA A 41 -0.16 36.94 9.00
N MET A 42 0.13 35.65 8.96
CA MET A 42 -0.44 34.68 9.91
C MET A 42 0.25 34.69 11.28
N THR A 43 1.53 35.06 11.36
CA THR A 43 2.30 34.97 12.62
C THR A 43 2.47 36.33 13.33
N GLY A 44 2.11 37.44 12.68
CA GLY A 44 2.26 38.79 13.23
C GLY A 44 3.72 39.20 13.49
N THR A 45 4.71 38.46 12.99
CA THR A 45 6.14 38.72 13.17
C THR A 45 6.73 39.39 11.93
N THR A 46 7.22 40.60 12.08
CA THR A 46 8.06 41.24 11.07
C THR A 46 9.51 40.78 11.24
N TRP A 47 10.02 40.06 10.25
CA TRP A 47 11.43 39.63 10.24
C TRP A 47 12.34 40.83 10.11
N SER A 48 13.35 40.93 11.00
CA SER A 48 14.35 41.98 10.91
C SER A 48 15.17 41.84 9.60
N PRO A 49 15.74 42.95 9.09
CA PRO A 49 16.63 42.90 7.92
C PRO A 49 17.80 41.93 8.08
N GLU A 50 18.30 41.75 9.31
CA GLU A 50 19.38 40.82 9.65
C GLU A 50 18.93 39.36 9.57
N ALA A 51 17.71 39.02 10.02
CA ALA A 51 17.15 37.66 9.90
C ALA A 51 16.92 37.28 8.43
N ARG A 52 16.53 38.24 7.58
CA ARG A 52 16.42 38.01 6.11
C ARG A 52 17.78 37.79 5.45
N ALA A 53 18.80 38.58 5.86
CA ALA A 53 20.16 38.40 5.36
C ALA A 53 20.78 37.06 5.78
N GLN A 54 20.51 36.61 6.99
CA GLN A 54 20.98 35.33 7.51
C GLN A 54 20.33 34.13 6.81
N GLN A 55 19.03 34.22 6.50
CA GLN A 55 18.32 33.22 5.71
C GLN A 55 18.82 33.17 4.27
N ALA A 56 19.03 34.32 3.63
CA ALA A 56 19.58 34.38 2.27
C ALA A 56 21.01 33.82 2.20
N ALA A 57 21.84 34.06 3.23
CA ALA A 57 23.15 33.44 3.34
C ALA A 57 23.10 31.93 3.50
N THR A 58 22.18 31.42 4.32
CA THR A 58 21.97 29.96 4.51
C THR A 58 21.47 29.27 3.23
N GLU A 59 20.57 29.93 2.51
CA GLU A 59 20.09 29.44 1.20
C GLU A 59 21.18 29.44 0.13
N ALA A 60 22.05 30.47 0.13
CA ALA A 60 23.18 30.53 -0.79
C ALA A 60 24.24 29.45 -0.52
N VAL A 61 24.47 29.12 0.76
CA VAL A 61 25.37 28.02 1.16
C VAL A 61 24.77 26.69 0.74
N ALA A 62 23.46 26.45 0.94
CA ALA A 62 22.77 25.23 0.52
C ALA A 62 22.77 25.08 -1.01
N GLN A 63 22.60 26.17 -1.77
CA GLN A 63 22.68 26.15 -3.24
C GLN A 63 24.11 25.91 -3.75
N ARG A 64 25.13 26.38 -3.04
CA ARG A 64 26.53 26.10 -3.37
C ARG A 64 26.88 24.65 -3.12
N ALA A 65 26.48 24.09 -1.98
CA ALA A 65 26.64 22.68 -1.65
C ALA A 65 25.93 21.76 -2.66
N ALA A 66 24.72 22.11 -3.10
CA ALA A 66 23.99 21.38 -4.13
C ALA A 66 24.66 21.47 -5.51
N LYS A 67 25.28 22.62 -5.86
CA LYS A 67 26.05 22.79 -7.10
C LYS A 67 27.41 22.09 -7.08
N GLU A 68 28.07 22.02 -5.93
CA GLU A 68 29.31 21.25 -5.75
C GLU A 68 29.03 19.74 -5.80
N ALA A 69 28.00 19.26 -5.13
CA ALA A 69 27.55 17.87 -5.23
C ALA A 69 27.16 17.45 -6.65
N ALA A 70 26.67 18.39 -7.47
CA ALA A 70 26.39 18.15 -8.89
C ALA A 70 27.65 18.22 -9.79
N LYS A 71 28.75 18.81 -9.32
CA LYS A 71 30.03 18.88 -10.07
C LYS A 71 30.96 17.69 -9.84
N ASP A 72 30.85 17.05 -8.70
CA ASP A 72 31.70 15.91 -8.33
C ASP A 72 31.22 14.60 -8.97
N GLY A 73 30.69 14.59 -10.16
CA GLY A 73 30.51 13.48 -11.10
C GLY A 73 30.37 12.05 -10.54
N ALA A 74 30.53 11.88 -9.26
CA ALA A 74 30.14 10.72 -8.47
C ALA A 74 28.69 10.89 -8.03
N GLY A 75 27.80 11.20 -9.00
CA GLY A 75 26.38 10.99 -8.82
C GLY A 75 26.22 9.54 -8.45
N LEU A 76 25.90 9.28 -7.19
CA LEU A 76 25.10 8.13 -6.86
C LEU A 76 23.96 8.15 -7.88
N LYS A 77 24.15 7.39 -8.97
CA LYS A 77 23.03 6.92 -9.78
C LYS A 77 22.18 6.12 -8.79
N MET A 78 21.30 6.79 -8.10
CA MET A 78 20.13 6.16 -7.52
C MET A 78 19.34 5.61 -8.69
N SER A 79 19.80 4.46 -9.19
CA SER A 79 19.00 3.65 -10.08
C SER A 79 17.87 3.06 -9.24
N GLY A 80 16.80 3.82 -9.05
CA GLY A 80 15.48 3.25 -8.83
C GLY A 80 15.01 2.50 -10.07
N ILE A 81 15.94 2.04 -10.89
CA ILE A 81 15.71 1.25 -12.08
C ILE A 81 15.78 -0.19 -11.61
N LEU A 82 14.59 -0.82 -11.53
CA LEU A 82 14.49 -2.27 -11.60
C LEU A 82 15.43 -2.76 -12.71
N SER A 83 16.14 -3.87 -12.46
CA SER A 83 16.96 -4.44 -13.51
C SER A 83 16.11 -4.63 -14.78
N PRO A 84 16.70 -4.53 -15.98
CA PRO A 84 15.98 -4.75 -17.24
C PRO A 84 15.18 -6.06 -17.25
N GLU A 85 15.61 -7.06 -16.51
CA GLU A 85 14.95 -8.36 -16.33
C GLU A 85 13.66 -8.26 -15.51
N LEU A 86 13.51 -7.23 -14.66
CA LEU A 86 12.31 -6.94 -13.89
C LEU A 86 11.43 -5.81 -14.48
N ASP A 87 11.90 -5.14 -15.50
CA ASP A 87 11.13 -4.14 -16.27
C ASP A 87 9.85 -4.75 -16.90
N VAL A 88 9.77 -6.07 -16.99
CA VAL A 88 8.57 -6.82 -17.40
C VAL A 88 7.36 -6.47 -16.51
N VAL A 89 7.57 -6.19 -15.22
CA VAL A 89 6.51 -5.83 -14.27
C VAL A 89 6.03 -4.38 -14.47
N LYS A 90 6.92 -3.47 -14.90
CA LYS A 90 6.60 -2.02 -15.09
C LYS A 90 6.17 -1.65 -16.52
N LYS A 91 6.39 -2.51 -17.50
CA LYS A 91 6.14 -2.23 -18.93
C LYS A 91 5.37 -3.32 -19.64
N SER A 92 4.39 -3.92 -19.01
CA SER A 92 3.42 -4.73 -19.72
C SER A 92 2.70 -3.80 -20.74
N LYS A 93 3.17 -3.81 -22.00
CA LYS A 93 2.54 -3.07 -23.11
C LYS A 93 1.26 -3.77 -23.62
N GLY A 94 0.69 -4.68 -22.87
CA GLY A 94 -0.48 -5.43 -23.21
C GLY A 94 -1.67 -5.08 -22.33
N PRO A 95 -2.78 -5.79 -22.48
CA PRO A 95 -3.95 -5.61 -21.62
C PRO A 95 -3.66 -6.10 -20.19
N VAL A 96 -4.46 -5.64 -19.24
CA VAL A 96 -4.45 -6.16 -17.87
C VAL A 96 -4.73 -7.65 -17.86
N MET A 97 -3.84 -8.44 -17.23
CA MET A 97 -3.87 -9.90 -17.17
C MET A 97 -3.85 -10.44 -15.73
N ILE A 98 -4.04 -9.57 -14.74
CA ILE A 98 -4.06 -9.92 -13.32
C ILE A 98 -5.41 -10.55 -13.00
N LEU A 99 -5.42 -11.56 -12.13
CA LEU A 99 -6.62 -12.29 -11.70
C LEU A 99 -6.98 -11.99 -10.24
N ALA A 100 -8.24 -12.19 -9.89
CA ALA A 100 -8.77 -11.92 -8.56
C ALA A 100 -8.02 -12.68 -7.45
N ASP A 101 -7.70 -13.95 -7.68
CA ASP A 101 -6.97 -14.79 -6.72
C ASP A 101 -5.46 -14.51 -6.69
N GLU A 102 -4.94 -13.85 -7.71
CA GLU A 102 -3.59 -13.28 -7.69
C GLU A 102 -3.55 -11.94 -6.93
N PHE A 103 -4.63 -11.19 -6.91
CA PHE A 103 -4.70 -9.86 -6.33
C PHE A 103 -5.11 -9.88 -4.86
N TYR A 104 -6.26 -10.45 -4.53
CA TYR A 104 -6.69 -10.64 -3.16
C TYR A 104 -6.00 -11.85 -2.54
N LYS A 105 -5.14 -11.60 -1.54
CA LYS A 105 -4.43 -12.66 -0.84
C LYS A 105 -4.76 -12.61 0.65
N VAL A 106 -4.99 -13.78 1.22
CA VAL A 106 -5.07 -13.96 2.67
C VAL A 106 -3.67 -14.29 3.18
N GLY A 107 -3.28 -13.68 4.27
CA GLY A 107 -1.99 -13.98 4.91
C GLY A 107 -1.78 -13.18 6.18
N PRO A 108 -0.70 -13.49 6.92
CA PRO A 108 -0.41 -12.80 8.17
C PRO A 108 0.05 -11.35 7.94
N GLY A 109 -0.45 -10.44 8.79
CA GLY A 109 0.10 -9.09 8.88
C GLY A 109 1.53 -9.05 9.41
N PRO A 110 2.13 -7.86 9.48
CA PRO A 110 1.52 -6.58 9.17
C PRO A 110 1.72 -6.10 7.73
N SER A 111 2.57 -6.76 6.91
CA SER A 111 2.96 -6.23 5.60
C SER A 111 2.80 -7.26 4.48
N SER A 112 2.22 -6.83 3.35
CA SER A 112 2.16 -7.68 2.16
C SER A 112 3.53 -7.90 1.52
N SER A 113 4.39 -6.88 1.50
CA SER A 113 5.74 -6.96 0.90
C SER A 113 6.79 -7.54 1.84
N HIS A 114 6.66 -7.30 3.15
CA HIS A 114 7.67 -7.70 4.14
C HIS A 114 7.28 -8.91 5.00
N THR A 115 6.03 -9.36 4.97
CA THR A 115 5.54 -10.54 5.72
C THR A 115 4.96 -11.59 4.78
N ILE A 116 3.86 -11.29 4.08
CA ILE A 116 3.19 -12.25 3.20
C ILE A 116 4.10 -12.64 2.02
N GLY A 117 4.74 -11.66 1.36
CA GLY A 117 5.66 -11.92 0.25
C GLY A 117 6.82 -12.83 0.65
N PRO A 118 7.62 -12.51 1.67
CA PRO A 118 8.67 -13.40 2.18
C PRO A 118 8.19 -14.77 2.60
N MET A 119 7.03 -14.88 3.26
CA MET A 119 6.45 -16.18 3.60
C MET A 119 6.06 -17.01 2.37
N ARG A 120 5.46 -16.36 1.35
CA ARG A 120 5.16 -17.02 0.07
C ARG A 120 6.42 -17.46 -0.66
N ILE A 121 7.46 -16.62 -0.66
CA ILE A 121 8.77 -16.93 -1.25
C ILE A 121 9.36 -18.18 -0.59
N THR A 122 9.44 -18.20 0.73
CA THR A 122 10.06 -19.32 1.44
C THR A 122 9.21 -20.57 1.39
N TYR A 123 7.89 -20.44 1.30
CA TYR A 123 6.99 -21.58 1.03
C TYR A 123 7.19 -22.13 -0.39
N ASP A 124 7.28 -21.27 -1.42
CA ASP A 124 7.62 -21.70 -2.79
C ASP A 124 8.99 -22.38 -2.83
N PHE A 125 9.98 -21.79 -2.14
CA PHE A 125 11.31 -22.38 -2.05
C PHE A 125 11.27 -23.77 -1.39
N TYR A 126 10.55 -23.93 -0.29
CA TYR A 126 10.33 -25.23 0.35
C TYR A 126 9.72 -26.23 -0.63
N GLN A 127 8.68 -25.85 -1.36
CA GLN A 127 8.05 -26.71 -2.39
C GLN A 127 9.03 -27.11 -3.51
N ARG A 128 9.95 -26.23 -3.90
CA ARG A 128 11.03 -26.54 -4.85
C ARG A 128 12.04 -27.52 -4.25
N CYS A 129 12.42 -27.29 -2.99
CA CYS A 129 13.34 -28.18 -2.29
C CYS A 129 12.84 -29.62 -2.22
N THR A 130 11.52 -29.84 -2.01
CA THR A 130 10.94 -31.18 -1.99
C THR A 130 11.05 -31.92 -3.33
N LYS A 131 11.33 -31.22 -4.43
CA LYS A 131 11.47 -31.76 -5.80
C LYS A 131 12.92 -31.91 -6.25
N LEU A 132 13.88 -31.56 -5.41
CA LEU A 132 15.32 -31.72 -5.73
C LEU A 132 15.69 -33.20 -5.84
N PRO A 133 16.75 -33.54 -6.60
CA PRO A 133 17.25 -34.90 -6.71
C PRO A 133 17.56 -35.52 -5.35
N PRO A 134 17.23 -36.82 -5.12
CA PRO A 134 17.42 -37.46 -3.82
C PRO A 134 18.86 -37.44 -3.30
N ASP A 135 19.84 -37.51 -4.19
CA ASP A 135 21.27 -37.44 -3.87
C ASP A 135 21.70 -36.03 -3.35
N GLN A 136 21.09 -34.97 -3.86
CA GLN A 136 21.29 -33.63 -3.32
C GLN A 136 20.61 -33.47 -1.96
N LEU A 137 19.35 -33.93 -1.84
CA LEU A 137 18.61 -33.89 -0.58
C LEU A 137 19.31 -34.71 0.52
N ALA A 138 19.96 -35.82 0.16
CA ALA A 138 20.73 -36.64 1.10
C ALA A 138 21.92 -35.88 1.72
N GLN A 139 22.47 -34.86 1.05
CA GLN A 139 23.57 -34.03 1.54
C GLN A 139 23.09 -32.82 2.33
N ALA A 140 21.80 -32.44 2.25
CA ALA A 140 21.27 -31.25 2.90
C ALA A 140 21.40 -31.32 4.42
N THR A 141 21.93 -30.26 5.01
CA THR A 141 22.12 -30.09 6.47
C THR A 141 21.36 -28.88 7.03
N GLY A 142 20.94 -27.93 6.17
CA GLY A 142 20.25 -26.71 6.60
C GLY A 142 19.62 -25.96 5.44
N LEU A 143 18.75 -25.02 5.79
CA LEU A 143 18.23 -23.98 4.89
C LEU A 143 18.63 -22.61 5.44
N LYS A 144 18.94 -21.67 4.55
CA LYS A 144 19.26 -20.30 4.92
C LYS A 144 18.48 -19.31 4.04
N VAL A 145 18.09 -18.21 4.65
CA VAL A 145 17.46 -17.07 3.96
C VAL A 145 18.30 -15.83 4.21
N HIS A 146 18.63 -15.10 3.19
CA HIS A 146 19.30 -13.80 3.27
C HIS A 146 18.37 -12.71 2.78
N LEU A 147 18.17 -11.68 3.60
CA LEU A 147 17.31 -10.52 3.33
C LEU A 147 18.18 -9.33 2.94
N PHE A 148 17.80 -8.62 1.87
CA PHE A 148 18.53 -7.47 1.35
C PHE A 148 17.62 -6.25 1.20
N GLY A 149 18.22 -5.07 1.05
CA GLY A 149 17.51 -3.83 0.80
C GLY A 149 16.49 -3.50 1.89
N SER A 150 15.27 -3.14 1.50
CA SER A 150 14.21 -2.78 2.44
C SER A 150 13.81 -3.94 3.35
N LEU A 151 13.84 -5.20 2.87
CA LEU A 151 13.57 -6.38 3.72
C LEU A 151 14.57 -6.50 4.87
N SER A 152 15.83 -6.12 4.66
CA SER A 152 16.82 -6.06 5.72
C SER A 152 16.66 -4.84 6.61
N ALA A 153 16.38 -3.67 6.04
CA ALA A 153 16.31 -2.41 6.76
C ALA A 153 15.14 -2.35 7.77
N THR A 154 13.96 -2.84 7.36
CA THR A 154 12.72 -2.70 8.14
C THR A 154 12.06 -4.02 8.53
N GLY A 155 12.62 -5.14 8.10
CA GLY A 155 12.04 -6.48 8.26
C GLY A 155 11.75 -6.90 9.71
N LYS A 156 12.56 -6.45 10.68
CA LYS A 156 12.31 -6.73 12.12
C LYS A 156 10.96 -6.18 12.57
N GLY A 157 10.64 -4.93 12.21
CA GLY A 157 9.36 -4.30 12.54
C GLY A 157 8.17 -4.95 11.85
N HIS A 158 8.42 -5.65 10.72
CA HIS A 158 7.42 -6.34 9.93
C HIS A 158 7.34 -7.86 10.21
N GLY A 159 8.15 -8.39 11.13
CA GLY A 159 8.20 -9.82 11.44
C GLY A 159 8.62 -10.69 10.24
N THR A 160 9.49 -10.16 9.38
CA THR A 160 9.94 -10.84 8.16
C THR A 160 10.62 -12.17 8.46
N GLU A 161 11.44 -12.24 9.53
CA GLU A 161 12.13 -13.46 9.94
C GLU A 161 11.16 -14.58 10.33
N ARG A 162 10.15 -14.29 11.15
CA ARG A 162 9.17 -15.31 11.56
C ARG A 162 8.34 -15.80 10.38
N ALA A 163 7.93 -14.89 9.49
CA ALA A 163 7.19 -15.23 8.29
C ALA A 163 8.02 -16.08 7.32
N SER A 164 9.28 -15.71 7.12
CA SER A 164 10.22 -16.49 6.30
C SER A 164 10.48 -17.87 6.87
N LEU A 165 10.71 -17.98 8.19
CA LEU A 165 10.89 -19.27 8.84
C LEU A 165 9.63 -20.14 8.73
N ALA A 166 8.44 -19.56 8.95
CA ALA A 166 7.17 -20.28 8.82
C ALA A 166 6.99 -20.87 7.42
N GLY A 167 7.30 -20.11 6.37
CA GLY A 167 7.26 -20.63 5.00
C GLY A 167 8.27 -21.75 4.75
N LEU A 168 9.50 -21.64 5.26
CA LEU A 168 10.51 -22.69 5.17
C LEU A 168 10.09 -24.02 5.82
N VAL A 169 9.34 -23.95 6.91
CA VAL A 169 8.81 -25.16 7.58
C VAL A 169 7.45 -25.63 7.01
N GLY A 170 7.12 -25.14 5.81
CA GLY A 170 5.96 -25.61 5.04
C GLY A 170 4.62 -25.02 5.46
N LYS A 171 4.60 -23.89 6.19
CA LYS A 171 3.34 -23.20 6.52
C LYS A 171 2.91 -22.32 5.36
N GLU A 172 1.69 -22.56 4.88
CA GLU A 172 1.09 -21.75 3.82
C GLU A 172 0.56 -20.43 4.40
N PRO A 173 0.85 -19.26 3.75
CA PRO A 173 0.42 -17.95 4.27
C PRO A 173 -1.08 -17.79 4.48
N ALA A 174 -1.90 -18.39 3.59
CA ALA A 174 -3.35 -18.25 3.64
C ALA A 174 -4.03 -19.01 4.80
N THR A 175 -3.34 -19.97 5.39
CA THR A 175 -3.90 -20.89 6.39
C THR A 175 -3.06 -21.05 7.63
N VAL A 176 -1.95 -20.30 7.74
CA VAL A 176 -1.11 -20.35 8.94
C VAL A 176 -1.89 -19.92 10.17
N ASP A 177 -1.73 -20.68 11.26
CA ASP A 177 -2.26 -20.27 12.56
C ASP A 177 -1.46 -19.05 13.07
N PRO A 178 -2.10 -17.90 13.33
CA PRO A 178 -1.42 -16.74 13.92
C PRO A 178 -0.68 -17.07 15.23
N LEU A 179 -1.23 -17.94 16.06
CA LEU A 179 -0.60 -18.37 17.33
C LEU A 179 0.75 -19.05 17.09
N PHE A 180 0.95 -19.73 15.96
CA PHE A 180 2.24 -20.31 15.58
C PHE A 180 3.30 -19.20 15.34
N LEU A 181 2.91 -18.09 14.72
CA LEU A 181 3.80 -16.95 14.51
C LEU A 181 4.09 -16.19 15.81
N ASP A 182 3.11 -16.11 16.71
CA ASP A 182 3.26 -15.49 18.02
C ASP A 182 4.17 -16.32 18.93
N GLU A 183 4.10 -17.64 18.84
CA GLU A 183 5.00 -18.55 19.56
C GLU A 183 6.46 -18.32 19.15
N MET A 184 6.75 -18.06 17.89
CA MET A 184 8.10 -17.74 17.41
C MET A 184 8.67 -16.47 18.06
N ILE A 185 7.81 -15.47 18.34
CA ILE A 185 8.22 -14.25 19.06
C ILE A 185 8.45 -14.55 20.53
N ALA A 186 7.54 -15.29 21.15
CA ALA A 186 7.61 -15.62 22.57
C ALA A 186 8.79 -16.54 22.91
N LYS A 187 9.20 -17.39 21.95
CA LYS A 187 10.26 -18.40 22.10
C LYS A 187 11.33 -18.30 21.01
N PRO A 188 12.11 -17.20 20.91
CA PRO A 188 13.01 -16.94 19.79
C PRO A 188 14.15 -17.95 19.62
N GLN A 189 14.44 -18.75 20.65
CA GLN A 189 15.47 -19.80 20.60
C GLN A 189 14.91 -21.19 20.22
N GLN A 190 13.59 -21.29 19.98
CA GLN A 190 12.97 -22.56 19.61
C GLN A 190 13.37 -22.96 18.19
N THR A 191 13.54 -24.25 17.99
CA THR A 191 13.77 -24.84 16.66
C THR A 191 12.51 -25.50 16.13
N TYR A 192 12.36 -25.48 14.81
CA TYR A 192 11.20 -25.98 14.10
C TYR A 192 11.65 -27.04 13.08
N PRO A 193 11.10 -28.26 13.13
CA PRO A 193 11.52 -29.31 12.23
C PRO A 193 10.92 -29.13 10.83
N VAL A 194 11.75 -29.32 9.81
CA VAL A 194 11.34 -29.43 8.40
C VAL A 194 11.77 -30.78 7.85
N GLN A 195 10.89 -31.40 7.05
CA GLN A 195 11.17 -32.70 6.41
C GLN A 195 11.68 -32.47 5.00
N LEU A 196 12.91 -32.88 4.71
CA LEU A 196 13.51 -32.82 3.38
C LEU A 196 14.27 -34.13 3.07
N GLY A 197 13.90 -34.79 1.96
CA GLY A 197 14.58 -36.01 1.53
C GLY A 197 14.61 -37.14 2.55
N GLY A 198 13.56 -37.29 3.36
CA GLY A 198 13.47 -38.28 4.43
C GLY A 198 14.27 -37.93 5.70
N LYS A 199 14.85 -36.74 5.77
CA LYS A 199 15.58 -36.22 6.95
C LYS A 199 14.79 -35.10 7.63
N THR A 200 14.98 -35.01 8.95
CA THR A 200 14.51 -33.87 9.73
C THR A 200 15.65 -32.87 9.87
N ILE A 201 15.43 -31.64 9.40
CA ILE A 201 16.33 -30.50 9.61
C ILE A 201 15.66 -29.55 10.59
N ASN A 202 16.35 -29.14 11.66
CA ASN A 202 15.82 -28.20 12.63
C ASN A 202 16.25 -26.78 12.26
N LEU A 203 15.30 -25.91 12.02
CA LEU A 203 15.51 -24.49 11.67
C LEU A 203 15.10 -23.59 12.83
N SER A 204 15.68 -22.41 12.90
CA SER A 204 15.39 -21.38 13.88
C SER A 204 15.33 -19.98 13.22
N LEU A 205 14.98 -18.96 13.97
CA LEU A 205 15.03 -17.57 13.48
C LEU A 205 16.45 -17.15 13.04
N ALA A 206 17.51 -17.77 13.59
CA ALA A 206 18.90 -17.51 13.19
C ALA A 206 19.24 -17.99 11.76
N ASP A 207 18.36 -18.79 11.15
CA ASP A 207 18.51 -19.21 9.76
C ASP A 207 17.98 -18.16 8.76
N VAL A 208 17.35 -17.09 9.24
CA VAL A 208 16.97 -15.90 8.47
C VAL A 208 17.90 -14.75 8.82
N ILE A 209 18.71 -14.35 7.87
CA ILE A 209 19.85 -13.45 8.04
C ILE A 209 19.49 -12.09 7.44
N TYR A 210 19.57 -11.05 8.24
CA TYR A 210 19.51 -9.66 7.80
C TYR A 210 20.86 -9.26 7.24
N ASP A 211 20.94 -9.17 5.90
CA ASP A 211 22.15 -8.84 5.18
C ASP A 211 22.20 -7.33 4.84
N ALA A 212 22.87 -6.93 3.78
CA ALA A 212 23.08 -5.54 3.43
C ALA A 212 21.75 -4.78 3.21
N PRO A 213 21.44 -3.76 4.04
CA PRO A 213 20.22 -2.96 3.86
C PRO A 213 20.30 -1.97 2.69
N LYS A 214 21.51 -1.70 2.19
CA LYS A 214 21.78 -0.79 1.07
C LYS A 214 22.73 -1.48 0.08
N GLY A 215 22.41 -1.37 -1.19
CA GLY A 215 23.21 -1.96 -2.27
C GLY A 215 22.53 -1.79 -3.63
N ASP A 216 23.20 -2.22 -4.67
CA ASP A 216 22.62 -2.28 -6.04
C ASP A 216 21.93 -3.64 -6.19
N PHE A 217 20.66 -3.71 -5.79
CA PHE A 217 19.83 -4.90 -5.86
C PHE A 217 18.85 -4.79 -7.03
N PRO A 218 18.49 -5.92 -7.69
CA PRO A 218 17.49 -5.92 -8.76
C PRO A 218 16.13 -5.36 -8.33
N HIS A 219 15.77 -5.52 -7.06
CA HIS A 219 14.56 -4.98 -6.46
C HIS A 219 14.82 -4.54 -5.02
N ALA A 220 14.11 -3.51 -4.52
CA ALA A 220 14.24 -3.04 -3.14
C ALA A 220 13.96 -4.13 -2.09
N ASN A 221 13.11 -5.11 -2.42
CA ASN A 221 12.75 -6.24 -1.56
C ASN A 221 13.32 -7.55 -2.11
N THR A 222 14.64 -7.65 -2.19
CA THR A 222 15.37 -8.85 -2.64
C THR A 222 15.66 -9.80 -1.47
N MET A 223 15.54 -11.09 -1.71
CA MET A 223 16.00 -12.13 -0.79
C MET A 223 16.54 -13.36 -1.54
N THR A 224 17.46 -14.08 -0.93
CA THR A 224 17.98 -15.36 -1.45
C THR A 224 17.67 -16.48 -0.47
N CYS A 225 17.26 -17.63 -1.00
CA CYS A 225 17.02 -18.83 -0.25
C CYS A 225 18.00 -19.92 -0.68
N LYS A 226 18.60 -20.64 0.27
CA LYS A 226 19.69 -21.60 0.02
C LYS A 226 19.43 -22.92 0.73
N VAL A 227 19.77 -24.05 0.04
CA VAL A 227 19.95 -25.36 0.65
C VAL A 227 21.41 -25.56 0.91
N MET A 228 21.78 -25.88 2.14
CA MET A 228 23.16 -25.97 2.61
C MET A 228 23.58 -27.43 2.87
N ALA A 229 24.84 -27.75 2.58
CA ALA A 229 25.54 -28.95 3.07
C ALA A 229 26.80 -28.50 3.82
N GLY A 230 26.69 -28.27 5.14
CA GLY A 230 27.68 -27.51 5.87
C GLY A 230 27.77 -26.10 5.29
N ASP A 231 28.98 -25.68 4.89
CA ASP A 231 29.21 -24.36 4.28
C ASP A 231 28.98 -24.33 2.76
N LYS A 232 28.73 -25.50 2.13
CA LYS A 232 28.51 -25.60 0.69
C LYS A 232 27.04 -25.33 0.35
N VAL A 233 26.80 -24.47 -0.64
CA VAL A 233 25.47 -24.25 -1.21
C VAL A 233 25.18 -25.37 -2.23
N LEU A 234 24.10 -26.10 -2.03
CA LEU A 234 23.61 -27.14 -2.93
C LEU A 234 22.62 -26.61 -3.97
N PHE A 235 21.75 -25.72 -3.53
CA PHE A 235 20.75 -25.07 -4.37
C PHE A 235 20.49 -23.66 -3.84
N GLU A 236 20.34 -22.70 -4.72
CA GLU A 236 20.07 -21.30 -4.41
C GLU A 236 19.06 -20.74 -5.38
N GLN A 237 18.15 -19.91 -4.87
CA GLN A 237 17.21 -19.14 -5.69
C GLN A 237 17.10 -17.71 -5.15
N GLU A 238 17.23 -16.74 -6.04
CA GLU A 238 16.99 -15.33 -5.75
C GLU A 238 15.53 -14.99 -6.04
N TYR A 239 14.91 -14.25 -5.13
CA TYR A 239 13.50 -13.87 -5.16
C TYR A 239 13.30 -12.39 -4.89
N TYR A 240 12.14 -11.90 -5.32
CA TYR A 240 11.71 -10.51 -5.18
C TYR A 240 10.27 -10.45 -4.66
N SER A 241 10.04 -9.66 -3.61
CA SER A 241 8.70 -9.35 -3.12
C SER A 241 8.22 -8.04 -3.75
N VAL A 242 7.42 -8.13 -4.82
CA VAL A 242 7.10 -7.01 -5.72
C VAL A 242 5.83 -6.23 -5.34
N GLY A 243 5.51 -6.18 -4.05
CA GLY A 243 4.34 -5.47 -3.50
C GLY A 243 3.04 -6.30 -3.55
N GLY A 244 2.06 -5.93 -2.72
CA GLY A 244 0.76 -6.61 -2.68
C GLY A 244 0.80 -8.12 -2.40
N GLY A 245 1.92 -8.64 -1.85
CA GLY A 245 2.15 -10.06 -1.68
C GLY A 245 2.44 -10.83 -2.98
N PHE A 246 2.68 -10.13 -4.09
CA PHE A 246 3.21 -10.74 -5.32
C PHE A 246 4.68 -11.06 -5.13
N ILE A 247 5.09 -12.17 -5.74
CA ILE A 247 6.48 -12.64 -5.69
C ILE A 247 6.97 -12.96 -7.10
N GLU A 248 8.25 -12.74 -7.32
CA GLU A 248 8.98 -13.12 -8.52
C GLU A 248 10.32 -13.72 -8.13
N TRP A 249 11.00 -14.34 -9.07
CA TRP A 249 12.32 -14.91 -8.87
C TRP A 249 13.18 -14.72 -10.11
N LYS A 250 14.48 -14.83 -9.97
CA LYS A 250 15.39 -14.77 -11.10
C LYS A 250 15.07 -15.89 -12.10
N GLY A 251 14.75 -15.48 -13.33
CA GLY A 251 14.28 -16.40 -14.38
C GLY A 251 12.78 -16.68 -14.32
N TYR A 252 11.97 -15.83 -13.65
CA TYR A 252 10.52 -15.95 -13.64
C TYR A 252 9.93 -15.76 -15.04
N GLU A 253 9.12 -16.73 -15.45
CA GLU A 253 8.27 -16.62 -16.64
C GLU A 253 6.80 -16.65 -16.18
N PRO A 254 6.00 -15.63 -16.55
CA PRO A 254 4.59 -15.61 -16.22
C PRO A 254 3.87 -16.84 -16.77
N PRO A 255 2.95 -17.44 -16.01
CA PRO A 255 2.17 -18.56 -16.50
C PRO A 255 1.36 -18.18 -17.75
N LYS A 256 1.21 -19.11 -18.69
CA LYS A 256 0.35 -18.91 -19.85
C LYS A 256 -1.10 -18.80 -19.40
N LYS A 257 -1.74 -17.70 -19.78
CA LYS A 257 -3.14 -17.38 -19.48
C LYS A 257 -3.95 -17.30 -20.77
N GLY A 258 -5.28 -17.40 -20.66
CA GLY A 258 -6.19 -17.08 -21.74
C GLY A 258 -6.12 -15.61 -22.15
N GLN A 259 -6.81 -15.25 -23.24
CA GLN A 259 -6.90 -13.85 -23.68
C GLN A 259 -8.14 -13.20 -23.06
N PRO A 260 -8.06 -11.93 -22.62
CA PRO A 260 -9.22 -11.24 -22.07
C PRO A 260 -10.28 -11.04 -23.16
N LYS A 261 -11.55 -11.21 -22.80
CA LYS A 261 -12.69 -10.98 -23.70
C LYS A 261 -12.83 -9.49 -24.06
N TYR A 262 -12.54 -8.64 -23.10
CA TYR A 262 -12.58 -7.18 -23.22
C TYR A 262 -11.21 -6.63 -22.80
N PRO A 263 -10.22 -6.63 -23.72
CA PRO A 263 -8.86 -6.19 -23.40
C PRO A 263 -8.84 -4.69 -23.08
N TYR A 264 -8.19 -4.32 -21.98
CA TYR A 264 -7.99 -2.93 -21.55
C TYR A 264 -6.65 -2.79 -20.83
N ALA A 265 -6.06 -1.61 -20.93
CA ALA A 265 -4.88 -1.19 -20.17
C ALA A 265 -5.13 0.12 -19.42
N THR A 266 -6.26 0.80 -19.70
CA THR A 266 -6.67 2.08 -19.13
C THR A 266 -8.11 2.04 -18.65
N MET A 267 -8.47 2.92 -17.72
CA MET A 267 -9.86 3.05 -17.27
C MET A 267 -10.78 3.52 -18.40
N LYS A 268 -10.27 4.39 -19.27
CA LYS A 268 -10.99 4.84 -20.45
C LYS A 268 -11.39 3.67 -21.37
N GLU A 269 -10.47 2.74 -21.65
CA GLU A 269 -10.77 1.54 -22.45
C GLU A 269 -11.77 0.62 -21.73
N LEU A 270 -11.59 0.40 -20.44
CA LEU A 270 -12.49 -0.41 -19.62
C LEU A 270 -13.92 0.15 -19.65
N ARG A 271 -14.07 1.46 -19.47
CA ARG A 271 -15.37 2.15 -19.52
C ARG A 271 -15.99 2.08 -20.91
N GLN A 272 -15.21 2.25 -21.98
CA GLN A 272 -15.68 2.10 -23.35
C GLN A 272 -16.25 0.69 -23.61
N HIS A 273 -15.61 -0.37 -23.09
CA HIS A 273 -16.15 -1.73 -23.19
C HIS A 273 -17.48 -1.87 -22.45
N ALA A 274 -17.58 -1.31 -21.24
CA ALA A 274 -18.81 -1.34 -20.45
C ALA A 274 -19.96 -0.61 -21.18
N GLU A 275 -19.74 0.63 -21.58
CA GLU A 275 -20.75 1.48 -22.25
C GLU A 275 -21.21 0.91 -23.60
N LYS A 276 -20.26 0.49 -24.46
CA LYS A 276 -20.55 -0.06 -25.79
C LYS A 276 -21.37 -1.35 -25.74
N ASN A 277 -21.18 -2.17 -24.71
CA ASN A 277 -21.85 -3.47 -24.58
C ASN A 277 -23.00 -3.44 -23.58
N ASN A 278 -23.36 -2.27 -23.03
CA ASN A 278 -24.36 -2.11 -21.96
C ASN A 278 -24.10 -3.04 -20.76
N LEU A 279 -22.85 -3.06 -20.30
CA LEU A 279 -22.36 -3.85 -19.18
C LEU A 279 -21.97 -2.93 -18.01
N SER A 280 -21.99 -3.47 -16.80
CA SER A 280 -21.33 -2.84 -15.66
C SER A 280 -19.80 -3.06 -15.71
N ILE A 281 -19.04 -2.30 -14.91
CA ILE A 281 -17.61 -2.57 -14.73
C ILE A 281 -17.39 -3.99 -14.20
N ALA A 282 -18.21 -4.44 -13.26
CA ALA A 282 -18.14 -5.78 -12.70
C ALA A 282 -18.36 -6.87 -13.77
N ASP A 283 -19.28 -6.68 -14.72
CA ASP A 283 -19.52 -7.64 -15.81
C ASP A 283 -18.32 -7.78 -16.74
N VAL A 284 -17.67 -6.66 -17.09
CA VAL A 284 -16.46 -6.67 -17.92
C VAL A 284 -15.33 -7.41 -17.21
N ILE A 285 -15.10 -7.13 -15.91
CA ILE A 285 -14.08 -7.82 -15.12
C ILE A 285 -14.40 -9.31 -14.98
N MET A 286 -15.63 -9.68 -14.65
CA MET A 286 -16.06 -11.10 -14.57
C MET A 286 -15.82 -11.84 -15.90
N ALA A 287 -16.16 -11.22 -17.02
CA ALA A 287 -15.97 -11.83 -18.34
C ALA A 287 -14.46 -12.03 -18.66
N ASN A 288 -13.62 -11.10 -18.25
CA ASN A 288 -12.17 -11.24 -18.40
C ASN A 288 -11.60 -12.29 -17.44
N GLU A 289 -12.03 -12.33 -16.18
CA GLU A 289 -11.64 -13.37 -15.21
C GLU A 289 -11.90 -14.77 -15.77
N ILE A 290 -13.10 -15.01 -16.31
CA ILE A 290 -13.47 -16.30 -16.94
C ILE A 290 -12.55 -16.59 -18.12
N ALA A 291 -12.37 -15.63 -19.05
CA ALA A 291 -11.60 -15.82 -20.27
C ALA A 291 -10.11 -16.05 -20.02
N VAL A 292 -9.54 -15.37 -19.03
CA VAL A 292 -8.10 -15.40 -18.72
C VAL A 292 -7.75 -16.59 -17.83
N SER A 293 -8.58 -16.90 -16.82
CA SER A 293 -8.31 -17.98 -15.87
C SER A 293 -8.84 -19.35 -16.33
N GLY A 294 -9.87 -19.37 -17.19
CA GLY A 294 -10.59 -20.59 -17.55
C GLY A 294 -11.55 -21.10 -16.45
N LYS A 295 -11.71 -20.38 -15.34
CA LYS A 295 -12.62 -20.72 -14.25
C LYS A 295 -14.06 -20.37 -14.60
N SER A 296 -15.02 -21.08 -14.01
CA SER A 296 -16.44 -20.75 -14.11
C SER A 296 -16.79 -19.49 -13.29
N LYS A 297 -17.93 -18.90 -13.59
CA LYS A 297 -18.48 -17.77 -12.81
C LYS A 297 -18.73 -18.17 -11.35
N GLU A 298 -19.18 -19.39 -11.13
CA GLU A 298 -19.47 -19.96 -9.80
C GLU A 298 -18.19 -20.08 -8.95
N GLU A 299 -17.10 -20.55 -9.55
CA GLU A 299 -15.79 -20.63 -8.87
C GLU A 299 -15.25 -19.25 -8.50
N ILE A 300 -15.37 -18.27 -9.40
CA ILE A 300 -14.95 -16.89 -9.14
C ILE A 300 -15.83 -16.29 -8.04
N ASN A 301 -17.14 -16.47 -8.08
CA ASN A 301 -18.07 -16.01 -7.05
C ASN A 301 -17.77 -16.64 -5.68
N ALA A 302 -17.53 -17.95 -5.64
CA ALA A 302 -17.15 -18.63 -4.40
C ALA A 302 -15.84 -18.08 -3.80
N PHE A 303 -14.87 -17.75 -4.65
CA PHE A 303 -13.64 -17.08 -4.22
C PHE A 303 -13.93 -15.69 -3.63
N LEU A 304 -14.75 -14.87 -4.31
CA LEU A 304 -15.12 -13.53 -3.82
C LEU A 304 -15.90 -13.59 -2.50
N ASP A 305 -16.79 -14.57 -2.34
CA ASP A 305 -17.51 -14.81 -1.08
C ASP A 305 -16.56 -15.18 0.07
N LYS A 306 -15.54 -16.02 -0.22
CA LYS A 306 -14.48 -16.34 0.74
C LYS A 306 -13.70 -15.10 1.15
N ILE A 307 -13.36 -14.23 0.20
CA ILE A 307 -12.65 -12.96 0.48
C ILE A 307 -13.52 -12.02 1.32
N ALA A 308 -14.79 -11.81 0.95
CA ALA A 308 -15.72 -10.99 1.74
C ALA A 308 -15.90 -11.55 3.16
N GLY A 309 -16.07 -12.86 3.30
CA GLY A 309 -16.18 -13.54 4.58
C GLY A 309 -14.94 -13.35 5.46
N ALA A 310 -13.74 -13.43 4.88
CA ALA A 310 -12.49 -13.19 5.58
C ALA A 310 -12.35 -11.72 6.01
N MET A 311 -12.74 -10.75 5.15
CA MET A 311 -12.77 -9.33 5.51
C MET A 311 -13.69 -9.05 6.70
N LEU A 312 -14.91 -9.63 6.69
CA LEU A 312 -15.85 -9.50 7.80
C LEU A 312 -15.31 -10.12 9.09
N ALA A 313 -14.69 -11.28 9.00
CA ALA A 313 -14.07 -11.97 10.14
C ALA A 313 -12.98 -11.13 10.78
N THR A 314 -12.10 -10.53 9.97
CA THR A 314 -11.03 -9.63 10.45
C THR A 314 -11.60 -8.43 11.21
N VAL A 315 -12.62 -7.76 10.69
CA VAL A 315 -13.26 -6.62 11.39
C VAL A 315 -13.89 -7.07 12.70
N ARG A 316 -14.64 -8.19 12.69
CA ARG A 316 -15.29 -8.70 13.93
C ARG A 316 -14.27 -9.09 15.00
N SER A 317 -13.15 -9.73 14.58
CA SER A 317 -12.06 -10.07 15.49
C SER A 317 -11.49 -8.83 16.16
N GLY A 318 -11.11 -7.81 15.37
CA GLY A 318 -10.54 -6.58 15.92
C GLY A 318 -11.51 -5.80 16.82
N LEU A 319 -12.82 -5.79 16.52
CA LEU A 319 -13.83 -5.15 17.37
C LEU A 319 -14.07 -5.90 18.69
N ALA A 320 -13.75 -7.19 18.75
CA ALA A 320 -13.91 -8.00 19.97
C ALA A 320 -12.79 -7.79 20.99
N ILE A 321 -11.60 -7.33 20.56
CA ILE A 321 -10.46 -7.11 21.43
C ILE A 321 -10.59 -5.76 22.12
N LYS A 322 -10.60 -5.78 23.47
CA LYS A 322 -10.74 -4.57 24.29
C LYS A 322 -9.42 -4.28 25.02
N ASP A 323 -9.05 -3.00 25.01
CA ASP A 323 -7.96 -2.43 25.82
C ASP A 323 -6.66 -3.24 25.74
N ASP A 324 -6.16 -3.43 24.54
CA ASP A 324 -4.94 -4.16 24.23
C ASP A 324 -3.81 -3.21 23.80
N VAL A 325 -2.57 -3.58 24.08
CA VAL A 325 -1.37 -2.90 23.60
C VAL A 325 -0.81 -3.68 22.43
N LEU A 326 -0.74 -3.01 21.26
CA LEU A 326 -0.22 -3.63 20.04
C LEU A 326 1.26 -4.03 20.19
N PRO A 327 1.70 -5.10 19.52
CA PRO A 327 3.07 -5.59 19.61
C PRO A 327 4.10 -4.53 19.20
N GLY A 328 5.27 -4.53 19.85
CA GLY A 328 6.41 -3.70 19.47
C GLY A 328 6.70 -2.53 20.42
N PRO A 329 7.71 -1.71 20.09
CA PRO A 329 8.24 -0.68 20.99
C PRO A 329 7.34 0.56 21.12
N ILE A 330 6.41 0.78 20.20
CA ILE A 330 5.56 1.98 20.16
C ILE A 330 4.59 2.02 21.37
N LYS A 331 4.21 0.83 21.89
CA LYS A 331 3.23 0.68 22.97
C LYS A 331 1.88 1.33 22.64
N LEU A 332 1.49 1.25 21.37
CA LEU A 332 0.23 1.82 20.90
C LEU A 332 -0.95 1.01 21.47
N HIS A 333 -1.85 1.68 22.16
CA HIS A 333 -3.10 1.08 22.61
C HIS A 333 -4.09 0.92 21.43
N SER A 334 -4.74 -0.23 21.36
CA SER A 334 -5.85 -0.43 20.42
C SER A 334 -7.00 0.49 20.78
N LYS A 335 -7.71 0.98 19.77
CA LYS A 335 -8.81 1.94 19.96
C LYS A 335 -10.12 1.54 19.26
N ALA A 336 -10.07 0.56 18.36
CA ALA A 336 -11.20 0.19 17.51
C ALA A 336 -12.46 -0.16 18.32
N ALA A 337 -12.33 -1.05 19.31
CA ALA A 337 -13.45 -1.49 20.15
C ALA A 337 -14.06 -0.34 20.95
N THR A 338 -13.23 0.56 21.49
CA THR A 338 -13.69 1.74 22.24
C THR A 338 -14.40 2.74 21.33
N VAL A 339 -13.83 3.02 20.14
CA VAL A 339 -14.45 3.91 19.16
C VAL A 339 -15.78 3.33 18.67
N TRP A 340 -15.82 2.02 18.37
CA TRP A 340 -17.04 1.32 18.00
C TRP A 340 -18.13 1.42 19.07
N ALA A 341 -17.79 1.11 20.34
CA ALA A 341 -18.76 1.16 21.44
C ALA A 341 -19.35 2.56 21.62
N ARG A 342 -18.49 3.60 21.61
CA ARG A 342 -18.96 5.00 21.73
C ARG A 342 -19.81 5.43 20.55
N ALA A 343 -19.49 5.00 19.34
CA ALA A 343 -20.27 5.30 18.15
C ALA A 343 -21.69 4.71 18.20
N GLN A 344 -21.92 3.60 18.94
CA GLN A 344 -23.27 3.05 19.12
C GLN A 344 -24.19 4.00 19.91
N ASP A 345 -23.62 4.78 20.83
CA ASP A 345 -24.33 5.72 21.67
C ASP A 345 -24.36 7.14 21.08
N GLU A 346 -23.76 7.34 19.88
CA GLU A 346 -23.71 8.65 19.24
C GLU A 346 -25.11 9.16 18.87
N LYS A 347 -25.39 10.38 19.27
CA LYS A 347 -26.69 11.02 19.10
C LYS A 347 -27.00 11.40 17.67
N TYR A 348 -25.96 11.87 16.95
CA TYR A 348 -26.10 12.35 15.58
C TYR A 348 -25.79 11.23 14.58
N GLU A 349 -26.75 10.90 13.72
CA GLU A 349 -26.63 9.80 12.75
C GLU A 349 -25.48 10.01 11.77
N SER A 350 -25.18 11.28 11.39
CA SER A 350 -24.04 11.63 10.52
C SER A 350 -22.71 11.24 11.16
N ASP A 351 -22.50 11.62 12.41
CA ASP A 351 -21.25 11.40 13.14
C ASP A 351 -21.09 9.91 13.45
N ARG A 352 -22.21 9.27 13.82
CA ARG A 352 -22.27 7.82 14.03
C ARG A 352 -21.83 7.04 12.80
N ALA A 353 -22.36 7.37 11.61
CA ALA A 353 -22.03 6.66 10.38
C ALA A 353 -20.54 6.75 10.05
N ILE A 354 -19.96 7.95 10.13
CA ILE A 354 -18.53 8.19 9.87
C ILE A 354 -17.68 7.43 10.90
N THR A 355 -18.03 7.54 12.19
CA THR A 355 -17.28 6.91 13.27
C THR A 355 -17.31 5.38 13.19
N LEU A 356 -18.44 4.77 12.80
CA LEU A 356 -18.54 3.32 12.61
C LEU A 356 -17.66 2.80 11.47
N VAL A 357 -17.62 3.51 10.33
CA VAL A 357 -16.73 3.17 9.22
C VAL A 357 -15.26 3.25 9.66
N ALA A 358 -14.90 4.33 10.37
CA ALA A 358 -13.55 4.50 10.90
C ALA A 358 -13.20 3.38 11.91
N ALA A 359 -14.10 3.04 12.83
CA ALA A 359 -13.90 1.97 13.82
C ALA A 359 -13.65 0.61 13.16
N CYS A 360 -14.40 0.27 12.10
CA CYS A 360 -14.18 -0.97 11.35
C CYS A 360 -12.81 -1.01 10.66
N ALA A 361 -12.37 0.13 10.10
CA ALA A 361 -11.06 0.23 9.48
C ALA A 361 -9.92 0.14 10.51
N LEU A 362 -10.08 0.77 11.67
CA LEU A 362 -9.17 0.63 12.81
C LEU A 362 -9.08 -0.84 13.24
N ALA A 363 -10.23 -1.53 13.39
CA ALA A 363 -10.29 -2.93 13.83
C ALA A 363 -9.48 -3.86 12.92
N ALA A 364 -9.70 -3.79 11.60
CA ALA A 364 -8.94 -4.61 10.66
C ALA A 364 -7.45 -4.23 10.59
N SER A 365 -7.13 -2.94 10.76
CA SER A 365 -5.73 -2.48 10.79
C SER A 365 -5.01 -2.89 12.07
N GLU A 366 -5.70 -2.93 13.22
CA GLU A 366 -5.16 -3.43 14.48
C GLU A 366 -4.90 -4.94 14.42
N GLU A 367 -5.80 -5.73 13.78
CA GLU A 367 -5.56 -7.15 13.50
C GLU A 367 -4.33 -7.34 12.61
N ASN A 368 -4.19 -6.51 11.57
CA ASN A 368 -2.99 -6.49 10.75
C ASN A 368 -1.73 -6.23 11.58
N ALA A 369 -1.76 -5.24 12.46
CA ALA A 369 -0.62 -4.87 13.32
C ALA A 369 -0.25 -5.96 14.33
N ARG A 370 -1.22 -6.78 14.77
CA ARG A 370 -0.98 -7.97 15.62
C ARG A 370 -0.29 -9.10 14.86
N GLY A 371 -0.34 -9.08 13.53
CA GLY A 371 0.19 -10.17 12.71
C GLY A 371 -0.84 -11.26 12.40
N HIS A 372 -2.11 -11.01 12.68
CA HIS A 372 -3.21 -11.92 12.39
C HIS A 372 -3.51 -11.98 10.89
N LEU A 373 -4.35 -12.94 10.46
CA LEU A 373 -4.71 -13.09 9.05
C LEU A 373 -5.55 -11.91 8.58
N VAL A 374 -5.10 -11.29 7.51
CA VAL A 374 -5.75 -10.18 6.84
C VAL A 374 -5.81 -10.43 5.33
N ILE A 375 -6.54 -9.59 4.62
CA ILE A 375 -6.64 -9.62 3.17
C ILE A 375 -5.84 -8.44 2.59
N THR A 376 -4.93 -8.73 1.66
CA THR A 376 -4.31 -7.66 0.88
C THR A 376 -5.34 -7.08 -0.10
N ALA A 377 -5.65 -5.78 0.05
CA ALA A 377 -6.62 -5.11 -0.81
C ALA A 377 -6.30 -3.59 -0.94
N PRO A 378 -5.22 -3.20 -1.66
CA PRO A 378 -4.27 -4.05 -2.38
C PRO A 378 -3.13 -4.61 -1.54
N THR A 379 -2.85 -4.07 -0.34
CA THR A 379 -1.67 -4.40 0.46
C THR A 379 -2.03 -4.69 1.92
N GLY A 380 -1.07 -5.21 2.71
CA GLY A 380 -1.22 -5.37 4.16
C GLY A 380 -1.33 -4.02 4.87
N GLY A 381 -0.52 -3.02 4.46
CA GLY A 381 -0.57 -1.67 5.05
C GLY A 381 -1.92 -0.97 4.88
N SER A 382 -2.70 -1.35 3.88
CA SER A 382 -4.05 -0.83 3.62
C SER A 382 -5.19 -1.79 3.99
N ALA A 383 -4.88 -2.90 4.69
CA ALA A 383 -5.83 -3.98 4.99
C ALA A 383 -7.07 -3.57 5.81
N GLY A 384 -7.10 -2.35 6.36
CA GLY A 384 -8.27 -1.80 7.06
C GLY A 384 -9.32 -1.19 6.12
N VAL A 385 -8.94 -0.68 4.95
CA VAL A 385 -9.84 0.13 4.10
C VAL A 385 -10.97 -0.71 3.53
N MET A 386 -10.67 -1.71 2.70
CA MET A 386 -11.68 -2.53 2.04
C MET A 386 -12.57 -3.32 3.02
N PRO A 387 -12.03 -3.98 4.07
CA PRO A 387 -12.86 -4.70 5.03
C PRO A 387 -13.88 -3.82 5.74
N SER A 388 -13.53 -2.56 6.05
CA SER A 388 -14.48 -1.62 6.67
C SER A 388 -15.66 -1.31 5.76
N ILE A 389 -15.43 -1.18 4.45
CA ILE A 389 -16.49 -0.91 3.48
C ILE A 389 -17.35 -2.16 3.27
N VAL A 390 -16.74 -3.36 3.15
CA VAL A 390 -17.50 -4.62 3.10
C VAL A 390 -18.40 -4.75 4.32
N PHE A 391 -17.87 -4.49 5.52
CA PHE A 391 -18.64 -4.52 6.77
C PHE A 391 -19.76 -3.47 6.77
N ALA A 392 -19.46 -2.23 6.37
CA ALA A 392 -20.46 -1.16 6.33
C ALA A 392 -21.60 -1.45 5.34
N LEU A 393 -21.30 -2.09 4.20
CA LEU A 393 -22.32 -2.44 3.22
C LEU A 393 -23.17 -3.64 3.66
N THR A 394 -22.60 -4.63 4.36
CA THR A 394 -23.30 -5.87 4.74
C THR A 394 -24.01 -5.78 6.09
N GLU A 395 -23.35 -5.19 7.10
CA GLU A 395 -23.83 -5.23 8.50
C GLU A 395 -24.57 -3.95 8.93
N SER A 396 -24.59 -2.92 8.07
CA SER A 396 -25.37 -1.70 8.34
C SER A 396 -26.86 -1.89 8.05
N LYS A 397 -27.64 -0.83 8.28
CA LYS A 397 -29.05 -0.78 7.90
C LYS A 397 -29.29 -0.97 6.39
N ARG A 398 -28.27 -0.75 5.55
CA ARG A 398 -28.36 -0.92 4.08
C ARG A 398 -28.52 -2.37 3.66
N LYS A 399 -27.83 -3.29 4.33
CA LYS A 399 -27.87 -4.75 4.08
C LYS A 399 -27.77 -5.10 2.59
N VAL A 400 -26.69 -4.62 1.96
CA VAL A 400 -26.45 -4.86 0.53
C VAL A 400 -26.33 -6.37 0.30
N PRO A 401 -27.06 -6.91 -0.68
CA PRO A 401 -27.09 -8.36 -0.92
C PRO A 401 -25.74 -8.90 -1.41
N PRO A 402 -25.43 -10.19 -1.17
CA PRO A 402 -24.12 -10.79 -1.46
C PRO A 402 -23.68 -10.63 -2.92
N GLU A 403 -24.61 -10.70 -3.87
CA GLU A 403 -24.31 -10.50 -5.31
C GLU A 403 -23.76 -9.09 -5.58
N LYS A 404 -24.30 -8.05 -4.92
CA LYS A 404 -23.82 -6.68 -5.07
C LYS A 404 -22.46 -6.48 -4.37
N ILE A 405 -22.18 -7.20 -3.31
CA ILE A 405 -20.85 -7.22 -2.68
C ILE A 405 -19.82 -7.84 -3.65
N ARG A 406 -20.14 -8.95 -4.33
CA ARG A 406 -19.26 -9.56 -5.35
C ARG A 406 -19.02 -8.59 -6.51
N GLU A 407 -20.07 -7.97 -7.05
CA GLU A 407 -19.96 -6.94 -8.09
C GLU A 407 -19.07 -5.78 -7.64
N GLY A 408 -19.26 -5.28 -6.43
CA GLY A 408 -18.42 -4.24 -5.83
C GLY A 408 -16.95 -4.66 -5.70
N LEU A 409 -16.67 -5.89 -5.28
CA LEU A 409 -15.30 -6.43 -5.20
C LEU A 409 -14.65 -6.52 -6.59
N LEU A 410 -15.41 -6.87 -7.64
CA LEU A 410 -14.91 -6.87 -9.02
C LEU A 410 -14.59 -5.46 -9.53
N ALA A 411 -15.44 -4.48 -9.23
CA ALA A 411 -15.15 -3.09 -9.58
C ALA A 411 -13.91 -2.56 -8.82
N ALA A 412 -13.75 -2.91 -7.55
CA ALA A 412 -12.54 -2.61 -6.80
C ALA A 412 -11.28 -3.23 -7.43
N LEU A 413 -11.36 -4.49 -7.89
CA LEU A 413 -10.27 -5.14 -8.60
C LEU A 413 -9.86 -4.36 -9.85
N ALA A 414 -10.81 -3.83 -10.63
CA ALA A 414 -10.53 -3.03 -11.82
C ALA A 414 -9.58 -1.86 -11.49
N ILE A 415 -9.86 -1.13 -10.42
CA ILE A 415 -9.04 0.00 -9.97
C ILE A 415 -7.66 -0.48 -9.50
N GLY A 416 -7.62 -1.53 -8.66
CA GLY A 416 -6.39 -2.12 -8.17
C GLY A 416 -5.50 -2.66 -9.30
N TYR A 417 -6.09 -3.30 -10.30
CA TYR A 417 -5.38 -3.80 -11.48
C TYR A 417 -4.75 -2.68 -12.30
N LEU A 418 -5.49 -1.61 -12.56
CA LEU A 418 -5.00 -0.45 -13.30
C LEU A 418 -3.85 0.24 -12.56
N CYS A 419 -3.97 0.41 -11.25
CA CYS A 419 -2.88 0.99 -10.43
C CYS A 419 -1.64 0.09 -10.42
N LYS A 420 -1.80 -1.25 -10.33
CA LYS A 420 -0.67 -2.18 -10.42
C LYS A 420 -0.04 -2.17 -11.82
N HIS A 421 -0.85 -2.11 -12.86
CA HIS A 421 -0.42 -2.16 -14.26
C HIS A 421 0.34 -0.90 -14.70
N ASN A 422 -0.17 0.28 -14.32
CA ASN A 422 0.31 1.58 -14.81
C ASN A 422 1.18 2.35 -13.78
N ALA A 423 1.18 1.93 -12.52
CA ALA A 423 1.95 2.54 -11.43
C ALA A 423 2.62 1.47 -10.57
N THR A 424 2.39 1.49 -9.24
CA THR A 424 2.90 0.49 -8.30
C THR A 424 1.96 0.33 -7.11
N LEU A 425 2.01 -0.84 -6.45
CA LEU A 425 1.36 -1.10 -5.16
C LEU A 425 2.37 -1.18 -4.00
N ALA A 426 3.65 -0.95 -4.26
CA ALA A 426 4.69 -1.06 -3.25
C ALA A 426 4.94 0.28 -2.57
N ALA A 427 4.81 0.34 -1.23
CA ALA A 427 5.12 1.53 -0.45
C ALA A 427 6.60 1.93 -0.55
N ALA A 428 7.49 0.96 -0.69
CA ALA A 428 8.93 1.17 -0.91
C ALA A 428 9.24 1.88 -2.25
N GLU A 429 8.30 1.87 -3.21
CA GLU A 429 8.45 2.55 -4.50
C GLU A 429 7.65 3.85 -4.56
N GLY A 430 6.39 3.81 -4.11
CA GLY A 430 5.43 4.90 -4.31
C GLY A 430 4.96 5.60 -3.02
N GLY A 431 5.39 5.18 -1.84
CA GLY A 431 4.83 5.69 -0.58
C GLY A 431 3.43 5.11 -0.29
N CYS A 432 2.80 5.58 0.79
CA CYS A 432 1.46 5.13 1.19
C CYS A 432 0.34 5.56 0.21
N GLN A 433 0.58 6.50 -0.71
CA GLN A 433 -0.36 6.78 -1.79
C GLN A 433 -0.65 5.52 -2.64
N SER A 434 0.37 4.66 -2.84
CA SER A 434 0.26 3.40 -3.58
C SER A 434 -0.45 2.28 -2.80
N GLU A 435 -0.63 2.43 -1.50
CA GLU A 435 -1.32 1.48 -0.63
C GLU A 435 -2.69 2.02 -0.21
N ILE A 436 -2.71 3.03 0.67
CA ILE A 436 -3.94 3.61 1.22
C ILE A 436 -4.72 4.35 0.13
N GLY A 437 -4.04 5.12 -0.74
CA GLY A 437 -4.68 5.84 -1.84
C GLY A 437 -5.37 4.89 -2.81
N VAL A 438 -4.66 3.84 -3.25
CA VAL A 438 -5.24 2.81 -4.13
C VAL A 438 -6.38 2.08 -3.45
N ALA A 439 -6.23 1.68 -2.17
CA ALA A 439 -7.31 1.04 -1.41
C ALA A 439 -8.55 1.93 -1.27
N SER A 440 -8.35 3.24 -1.09
CA SER A 440 -9.46 4.21 -1.03
C SER A 440 -10.18 4.33 -2.38
N GLY A 441 -9.44 4.39 -3.50
CA GLY A 441 -10.02 4.35 -4.84
C GLY A 441 -10.79 3.06 -5.12
N MET A 442 -10.21 1.89 -4.76
CA MET A 442 -10.87 0.59 -4.83
C MET A 442 -12.18 0.56 -4.02
N ALA A 443 -12.15 1.09 -2.80
CA ALA A 443 -13.30 1.12 -1.90
C ALA A 443 -14.40 2.04 -2.42
N ALA A 444 -14.06 3.20 -2.99
CA ALA A 444 -15.03 4.11 -3.62
C ALA A 444 -15.71 3.47 -4.83
N ALA A 445 -14.94 2.79 -5.69
CA ALA A 445 -15.47 2.03 -6.82
C ALA A 445 -16.38 0.88 -6.35
N MET A 446 -16.00 0.17 -5.28
CA MET A 446 -16.83 -0.87 -4.67
C MET A 446 -18.19 -0.35 -4.23
N ILE A 447 -18.21 0.78 -3.49
CA ILE A 447 -19.46 1.38 -3.02
C ILE A 447 -20.33 1.78 -4.21
N ALA A 448 -19.75 2.48 -5.19
CA ALA A 448 -20.46 2.96 -6.37
C ALA A 448 -21.07 1.80 -7.19
N GLN A 449 -20.31 0.74 -7.44
CA GLN A 449 -20.79 -0.45 -8.15
C GLN A 449 -21.90 -1.17 -7.37
N ALA A 450 -21.72 -1.35 -6.05
CA ALA A 450 -22.71 -2.01 -5.19
C ALA A 450 -24.04 -1.22 -5.07
N MET A 451 -24.01 0.08 -5.41
CA MET A 451 -25.16 0.98 -5.48
C MET A 451 -25.66 1.19 -6.91
N ASP A 452 -25.29 0.32 -7.84
CA ASP A 452 -25.73 0.36 -9.25
C ASP A 452 -25.40 1.66 -10.00
N SER A 453 -24.29 2.32 -9.63
CA SER A 453 -23.84 3.54 -10.31
C SER A 453 -23.34 3.25 -11.73
N SER A 454 -23.43 4.26 -12.61
CA SER A 454 -22.89 4.13 -13.97
C SER A 454 -21.36 3.98 -13.98
N PRO A 455 -20.77 3.42 -15.05
CA PRO A 455 -19.31 3.31 -15.18
C PRO A 455 -18.56 4.63 -15.00
N GLN A 456 -19.14 5.75 -15.45
CA GLN A 456 -18.56 7.08 -15.25
C GLN A 456 -18.53 7.50 -13.77
N VAL A 457 -19.61 7.25 -13.03
CA VAL A 457 -19.68 7.57 -11.59
C VAL A 457 -18.69 6.70 -10.80
N ILE A 458 -18.53 5.42 -11.18
CA ILE A 458 -17.55 4.52 -10.58
C ILE A 458 -16.13 5.05 -10.77
N GLU A 459 -15.80 5.50 -11.99
CA GLU A 459 -14.52 6.13 -12.31
C GLU A 459 -14.29 7.38 -11.47
N ASN A 460 -15.25 8.33 -11.48
CA ASN A 460 -15.14 9.61 -10.76
C ASN A 460 -14.95 9.40 -9.25
N ALA A 461 -15.68 8.44 -8.67
CA ALA A 461 -15.54 8.11 -7.25
C ALA A 461 -14.14 7.55 -6.92
N ALA A 462 -13.64 6.63 -7.76
CA ALA A 462 -12.32 6.05 -7.59
C ALA A 462 -11.21 7.09 -7.78
N GLU A 463 -11.35 7.93 -8.78
CA GLU A 463 -10.44 9.03 -9.10
C GLU A 463 -10.31 9.98 -7.91
N SER A 464 -11.43 10.58 -7.47
CA SER A 464 -11.45 11.52 -6.34
C SER A 464 -10.86 10.92 -5.06
N ALA A 465 -11.17 9.65 -4.78
CA ALA A 465 -10.62 8.99 -3.60
C ALA A 465 -9.09 8.82 -3.70
N LEU A 466 -8.56 8.46 -4.88
CA LEU A 466 -7.12 8.27 -5.11
C LEU A 466 -6.39 9.61 -5.15
N GLU A 467 -6.91 10.60 -5.88
CA GLU A 467 -6.32 11.94 -6.02
C GLU A 467 -5.99 12.57 -4.67
N HIS A 468 -6.92 12.49 -3.71
CA HIS A 468 -6.75 13.06 -2.37
C HIS A 468 -5.74 12.32 -1.48
N HIS A 469 -5.05 11.32 -2.01
CA HIS A 469 -3.93 10.63 -1.37
C HIS A 469 -2.59 10.85 -2.07
N LEU A 470 -2.55 11.59 -3.18
CA LEU A 470 -1.30 11.90 -3.89
C LEU A 470 -0.32 12.62 -2.96
N GLY A 471 0.95 12.23 -3.03
CA GLY A 471 2.00 12.75 -2.17
C GLY A 471 2.09 12.12 -0.76
N MET A 472 1.25 11.15 -0.43
CA MET A 472 1.30 10.50 0.89
C MET A 472 2.56 9.64 1.04
N THR A 473 3.45 10.08 1.94
CA THR A 473 4.69 9.39 2.28
C THR A 473 4.45 8.07 3.02
N CYS A 474 5.46 7.20 3.09
CA CYS A 474 5.47 6.03 3.95
C CYS A 474 6.64 6.10 4.93
N ASP A 475 6.35 6.50 6.16
CA ASP A 475 7.29 6.76 7.23
C ASP A 475 6.85 6.08 8.55
N PRO A 476 6.76 4.74 8.56
CA PRO A 476 6.27 4.00 9.72
C PRO A 476 7.22 4.15 10.91
N VAL A 477 6.67 4.52 12.08
CA VAL A 477 7.45 4.73 13.30
C VAL A 477 8.10 3.42 13.71
N ALA A 478 9.39 3.45 13.96
CA ALA A 478 10.22 2.28 14.31
C ALA A 478 10.09 1.11 13.31
N GLY A 479 9.62 1.36 12.09
CA GLY A 479 9.37 0.33 11.06
C GLY A 479 8.08 -0.48 11.27
N TYR A 480 7.21 -0.11 12.21
CA TYR A 480 5.97 -0.83 12.49
C TYR A 480 4.78 -0.26 11.73
N VAL A 481 3.95 -1.12 11.15
CA VAL A 481 2.70 -0.76 10.46
C VAL A 481 1.60 -0.43 11.49
N GLN A 482 1.86 0.61 12.29
CA GLN A 482 1.01 1.08 13.37
C GLN A 482 0.77 2.60 13.25
N VAL A 483 1.81 3.41 13.47
CA VAL A 483 1.77 4.86 13.34
C VAL A 483 2.55 5.26 12.09
N PRO A 484 1.92 5.93 11.12
CA PRO A 484 0.53 6.41 11.05
C PRO A 484 -0.46 5.44 10.37
N CYS A 485 -0.06 4.23 10.01
CA CYS A 485 -0.75 3.35 9.08
C CYS A 485 -2.19 2.99 9.50
N ILE A 486 -2.41 2.68 10.79
CA ILE A 486 -3.73 2.29 11.31
C ILE A 486 -4.75 3.41 11.08
N GLU A 487 -4.41 4.65 11.45
CA GLU A 487 -5.31 5.79 11.27
C GLU A 487 -5.49 6.15 9.79
N ARG A 488 -4.44 6.03 8.97
CA ARG A 488 -4.55 6.25 7.52
C ARG A 488 -5.59 5.34 6.87
N CYS A 489 -5.74 4.10 7.32
CA CYS A 489 -6.80 3.20 6.85
C CYS A 489 -8.19 3.73 7.19
N ALA A 490 -8.39 4.24 8.40
CA ALA A 490 -9.67 4.84 8.80
C ALA A 490 -10.01 6.07 7.94
N PHE A 491 -9.04 6.96 7.73
CA PHE A 491 -9.21 8.12 6.83
C PHE A 491 -9.43 7.69 5.39
N GLY A 492 -8.73 6.67 4.89
CA GLY A 492 -8.92 6.13 3.54
C GLY A 492 -10.32 5.60 3.30
N ALA A 493 -10.88 4.87 4.28
CA ALA A 493 -12.25 4.37 4.21
C ALA A 493 -13.30 5.50 4.23
N VAL A 494 -13.13 6.51 5.08
CA VAL A 494 -14.03 7.67 5.14
C VAL A 494 -13.93 8.51 3.86
N LYS A 495 -12.72 8.72 3.33
CA LYS A 495 -12.53 9.41 2.04
C LYS A 495 -13.20 8.66 0.89
N ALA A 496 -13.12 7.32 0.84
CA ALA A 496 -13.79 6.51 -0.16
C ALA A 496 -15.31 6.75 -0.15
N TRP A 497 -15.90 6.78 1.04
CA TRP A 497 -17.32 7.07 1.20
C TRP A 497 -17.67 8.48 0.75
N THR A 498 -16.86 9.47 1.14
CA THR A 498 -17.03 10.88 0.74
C THR A 498 -16.92 11.05 -0.77
N ALA A 499 -15.92 10.43 -1.40
CA ALA A 499 -15.73 10.46 -2.85
C ALA A 499 -16.92 9.87 -3.61
N PHE A 500 -17.44 8.71 -3.15
CA PHE A 500 -18.68 8.13 -3.68
C PHE A 500 -19.86 9.10 -3.56
N MET A 501 -20.06 9.72 -2.39
CA MET A 501 -21.17 10.67 -2.17
C MET A 501 -21.07 11.88 -3.10
N ILE A 502 -19.87 12.40 -3.34
CA ILE A 502 -19.64 13.51 -4.28
C ILE A 502 -19.95 13.04 -5.70
N ALA A 503 -19.34 11.96 -6.16
CA ALA A 503 -19.46 11.47 -7.53
C ALA A 503 -20.90 11.08 -7.91
N THR A 504 -21.70 10.64 -6.94
CA THR A 504 -23.10 10.28 -7.17
C THR A 504 -24.00 11.51 -7.27
N ASN A 505 -23.63 12.63 -6.65
CA ASN A 505 -24.43 13.86 -6.61
C ASN A 505 -23.93 14.96 -7.56
N GLU A 506 -22.79 14.78 -8.21
CA GLU A 506 -22.32 15.70 -9.26
C GLU A 506 -22.91 15.37 -10.64
N ILE A 507 -22.68 16.25 -11.61
CA ILE A 507 -22.93 15.93 -13.02
C ILE A 507 -21.71 15.17 -13.55
N ALA A 508 -21.79 13.84 -13.59
CA ALA A 508 -20.66 12.95 -13.85
C ALA A 508 -19.83 13.31 -15.09
N SER A 509 -20.47 13.81 -16.17
CA SER A 509 -19.78 14.23 -17.41
C SER A 509 -18.99 15.54 -17.29
N ARG A 510 -19.10 16.25 -16.16
CA ARG A 510 -18.37 17.50 -15.88
C ARG A 510 -17.13 17.29 -15.02
N HIS A 511 -16.92 16.08 -14.53
CA HIS A 511 -15.70 15.73 -13.81
C HIS A 511 -14.47 16.00 -14.70
N ARG A 512 -13.43 16.64 -14.16
CA ARG A 512 -12.34 17.21 -14.98
C ARG A 512 -11.11 16.32 -15.04
N VAL A 513 -10.84 15.56 -14.00
CA VAL A 513 -9.68 14.66 -13.91
C VAL A 513 -10.17 13.24 -14.14
N ASP A 514 -9.57 12.50 -15.05
CA ASP A 514 -9.86 11.07 -15.21
C ASP A 514 -8.92 10.22 -14.35
N LEU A 515 -9.34 8.99 -14.07
CA LEU A 515 -8.58 8.07 -13.24
C LEU A 515 -7.22 7.72 -13.86
N ASP A 516 -7.12 7.64 -15.17
CA ASP A 516 -5.86 7.33 -15.86
C ASP A 516 -4.81 8.43 -15.61
N THR A 517 -5.23 9.70 -15.63
CA THR A 517 -4.39 10.85 -15.28
C THR A 517 -3.93 10.79 -13.83
N THR A 518 -4.82 10.43 -12.92
CA THR A 518 -4.49 10.31 -11.49
C THR A 518 -3.54 9.14 -11.22
N ILE A 519 -3.70 7.99 -11.90
CA ILE A 519 -2.76 6.86 -11.81
C ILE A 519 -1.38 7.24 -12.37
N GLN A 520 -1.33 7.98 -13.49
CA GLN A 520 -0.06 8.48 -14.02
C GLN A 520 0.61 9.44 -13.02
N THR A 521 -0.16 10.34 -12.41
CA THR A 521 0.34 11.27 -11.38
C THR A 521 0.85 10.52 -10.14
N LEU A 522 0.17 9.44 -9.74
CA LEU A 522 0.63 8.55 -8.67
C LEU A 522 2.03 7.99 -9.00
N ALA A 523 2.21 7.49 -10.23
CA ALA A 523 3.49 6.94 -10.68
C ALA A 523 4.60 8.00 -10.68
N ASP A 524 4.30 9.21 -11.18
CA ASP A 524 5.25 10.32 -11.27
C ASP A 524 5.62 10.83 -9.87
N THR A 525 4.63 11.11 -9.03
CA THR A 525 4.84 11.53 -7.63
C THR A 525 5.62 10.47 -6.84
N GLY A 526 5.29 9.20 -7.04
CA GLY A 526 6.04 8.09 -6.44
C GLY A 526 7.51 8.10 -6.86
N ARG A 527 7.81 8.35 -8.11
CA ARG A 527 9.17 8.41 -8.65
C ARG A 527 9.94 9.60 -8.08
N ASP A 528 9.29 10.76 -7.99
CA ASP A 528 9.90 12.01 -7.52
C ASP A 528 10.02 12.09 -5.99
N MET A 529 9.26 11.27 -5.25
CA MET A 529 9.33 11.19 -3.80
C MET A 529 10.72 10.73 -3.36
N ASN A 530 11.34 11.46 -2.42
CA ASN A 530 12.65 11.09 -1.90
C ASN A 530 12.59 9.71 -1.20
N ALA A 531 13.62 8.88 -1.40
CA ALA A 531 13.71 7.51 -0.88
C ALA A 531 13.51 7.42 0.64
N LYS A 532 13.95 8.43 1.42
CA LYS A 532 13.77 8.48 2.88
C LYS A 532 12.31 8.48 3.34
N TYR A 533 11.35 8.78 2.44
CA TYR A 533 9.91 8.76 2.68
C TYR A 533 9.21 7.52 2.11
N LYS A 534 9.97 6.50 1.71
CA LYS A 534 9.48 5.28 1.06
C LYS A 534 9.79 4.03 1.90
N GLU A 535 9.06 3.86 3.00
CA GLU A 535 9.15 2.67 3.87
C GLU A 535 10.58 2.42 4.44
N THR A 536 11.32 3.51 4.71
CA THR A 536 12.68 3.44 5.28
C THR A 536 12.74 3.82 6.76
N SER A 537 11.73 4.49 7.28
CA SER A 537 11.72 5.10 8.63
C SER A 537 12.86 6.11 8.85
N GLU A 538 13.45 6.65 7.79
CA GLU A 538 14.57 7.61 7.85
C GLU A 538 14.11 9.07 7.91
N ALA A 539 12.80 9.35 7.83
CA ALA A 539 12.26 10.71 7.83
C ALA A 539 10.83 10.76 8.38
N GLY A 540 10.20 11.92 8.34
CA GLY A 540 8.81 12.13 8.69
C GLY A 540 8.48 11.81 10.13
N LEU A 541 7.35 11.17 10.38
CA LEU A 541 6.90 10.81 11.73
C LEU A 541 7.86 9.87 12.44
N ALA A 542 8.53 8.98 11.68
CA ALA A 542 9.48 8.03 12.25
C ALA A 542 10.67 8.70 12.95
N GLN A 543 11.06 9.90 12.52
CA GLN A 543 12.17 10.66 13.10
C GLN A 543 11.71 11.73 14.10
N ASN A 544 10.46 12.18 14.01
CA ASN A 544 9.96 13.27 14.86
C ASN A 544 9.21 12.77 16.10
N LEU A 545 8.78 11.50 16.13
CA LEU A 545 8.17 10.90 17.31
C LEU A 545 9.27 10.34 18.23
N VAL A 546 9.39 10.91 19.43
CA VAL A 546 10.28 10.38 20.47
C VAL A 546 9.54 9.23 21.17
N LEU A 547 10.09 8.02 21.08
CA LEU A 547 9.63 6.86 21.85
C LEU A 547 10.35 6.90 23.22
N CYS A 548 9.60 7.22 24.28
CA CYS A 548 10.10 7.26 25.68
C CYS A 548 9.95 5.92 26.35
#